data_675ae12e394e24948fc9bc0af645be11
#
_entry.id   675ae12e394e24948fc9bc0af645be11
#
_cell.length_a   1.000
_cell.length_b   1.000
_cell.length_c   1.000
_cell.angle_alpha   90.00
_cell.angle_beta   90.00
_cell.angle_gamma   90.00
#
_symmetry.space_group_name_H-M   'P 1'
#
loop_
_entity.id
_entity.type
_entity.pdbx_description
1 polymer ?
#
loop_
_entity_poly.entity_id
_entity_poly.type
_entity_poly.pdbx_seq_one_letter_code
_entity_poly.pdbx_strand_id
1 'polypeptide(L)'
;MDYTIIDAHAHLWLRQDTVVDGLPIRTLENGRSEFMGEIRQMVPPFMVDGVNSAEVFLSNMDYAQVAAAVITQEFIDGIQNDYLSEVVSHYPNRFFVCGMCEFRKPGFLEQAKELIAKGFKAIKIPAQRLLLKEGRVMLNNEEMMQMFHSMEERNVMLSIDLADGATQVPEVEEIIQECPRLKIAVGHFGMVTRPDWKEQIRLARHPNVMIESGGITWLFNDEFYPFKGAVKAIREAADLVGMEKLMWGSDYPRTITAITYKMSYDFVVKSSELTEEDKRLFL
;
A
#
# COMPACT_ATOMS: atom_id res chain seq x y z
N MET A 1 -23.94 -1.31 10.35
CA MET A 1 -22.66 -1.99 10.63
C MET A 1 -22.18 -1.48 11.98
N ASP A 2 -21.83 -2.36 12.88
CA ASP A 2 -21.38 -2.00 14.24
C ASP A 2 -19.84 -1.95 14.35
N TYR A 3 -19.14 -1.78 13.21
CA TYR A 3 -17.69 -1.68 13.16
C TYR A 3 -17.25 -0.52 12.26
N THR A 4 -16.07 0.00 12.56
CA THR A 4 -15.44 1.10 11.83
C THR A 4 -14.66 0.55 10.65
N ILE A 5 -14.81 1.14 9.46
CA ILE A 5 -14.05 0.76 8.26
C ILE A 5 -12.81 1.64 8.17
N ILE A 6 -11.65 1.02 8.01
CA ILE A 6 -10.35 1.68 7.87
C ILE A 6 -9.67 1.18 6.60
N ASP A 7 -9.24 2.10 5.74
CA ASP A 7 -8.51 1.79 4.52
C ASP A 7 -7.00 1.67 4.82
N ALA A 8 -6.44 0.48 4.72
CA ALA A 8 -5.03 0.23 5.02
C ALA A 8 -4.08 0.63 3.87
N HIS A 9 -4.59 1.04 2.69
CA HIS A 9 -3.75 1.37 1.54
C HIS A 9 -4.43 2.34 0.59
N ALA A 10 -4.00 3.58 0.59
CA ALA A 10 -4.40 4.60 -0.37
C ALA A 10 -3.22 5.53 -0.68
N HIS A 11 -3.33 6.29 -1.77
CA HIS A 11 -2.31 7.23 -2.22
C HIS A 11 -2.86 8.64 -2.33
N LEU A 12 -2.02 9.64 -2.06
CA LEU A 12 -2.30 11.06 -2.28
C LEU A 12 -1.10 11.73 -2.96
N TRP A 13 -1.37 12.64 -3.88
CA TRP A 13 -0.35 13.48 -4.52
C TRP A 13 -0.94 14.77 -5.06
N LEU A 14 -0.16 15.83 -5.09
CA LEU A 14 -0.54 17.08 -5.77
C LEU A 14 -0.23 17.01 -7.26
N ARG A 15 0.87 16.35 -7.64
CA ARG A 15 1.26 16.13 -9.02
C ARG A 15 2.23 14.97 -9.12
N GLN A 16 2.05 14.13 -10.13
CA GLN A 16 3.06 13.16 -10.53
C GLN A 16 4.01 13.83 -11.53
N ASP A 17 5.28 13.92 -11.20
CA ASP A 17 6.36 14.39 -12.08
C ASP A 17 7.66 13.75 -11.60
N THR A 18 7.91 12.53 -12.03
CA THR A 18 9.01 11.69 -11.57
C THR A 18 9.59 10.85 -12.72
N VAL A 19 10.63 10.09 -12.40
CA VAL A 19 11.27 9.15 -13.31
C VAL A 19 11.38 7.79 -12.62
N VAL A 20 10.92 6.74 -13.29
CA VAL A 20 11.09 5.35 -12.86
C VAL A 20 11.76 4.57 -13.98
N ASP A 21 12.84 3.85 -13.65
CA ASP A 21 13.64 3.08 -14.62
C ASP A 21 14.11 3.91 -15.85
N GLY A 22 14.45 5.21 -15.62
CA GLY A 22 14.86 6.13 -16.65
C GLY A 22 13.73 6.69 -17.52
N LEU A 23 12.49 6.30 -17.30
CA LEU A 23 11.33 6.72 -18.06
C LEU A 23 10.46 7.71 -17.25
N PRO A 24 9.92 8.75 -17.88
CA PRO A 24 9.13 9.75 -17.21
C PRO A 24 7.76 9.23 -16.78
N ILE A 25 7.30 9.73 -15.64
CA ILE A 25 5.91 9.65 -15.21
C ILE A 25 5.43 11.06 -14.93
N ARG A 26 4.47 11.53 -15.73
CA ARG A 26 3.98 12.91 -15.69
C ARG A 26 2.47 12.96 -15.73
N THR A 27 1.88 13.74 -14.86
CA THR A 27 0.46 14.06 -14.89
C THR A 27 0.10 14.82 -16.18
N LEU A 28 -0.91 14.34 -16.87
CA LEU A 28 -1.58 14.98 -17.99
C LEU A 28 -3.03 15.31 -17.63
N GLU A 29 -3.72 16.02 -18.51
CA GLU A 29 -5.13 16.35 -18.30
C GLU A 29 -6.06 15.13 -18.37
N ASN A 30 -7.22 15.26 -17.72
CA ASN A 30 -8.32 14.29 -17.77
C ASN A 30 -7.93 12.89 -17.22
N GLY A 31 -7.20 12.88 -16.12
CA GLY A 31 -6.81 11.67 -15.42
C GLY A 31 -5.77 10.80 -16.13
N ARG A 32 -5.18 11.31 -17.21
CA ARG A 32 -4.12 10.61 -17.94
C ARG A 32 -2.75 10.93 -17.37
N SER A 33 -1.81 10.04 -17.60
CA SER A 33 -0.38 10.29 -17.34
C SER A 33 0.46 9.75 -18.49
N GLU A 34 1.56 10.43 -18.80
CA GLU A 34 2.68 9.79 -19.48
C GLU A 34 3.27 8.80 -18.45
N PHE A 35 3.23 7.52 -18.75
CA PHE A 35 3.61 6.46 -17.84
C PHE A 35 4.61 5.52 -18.52
N MET A 36 5.90 5.71 -18.24
CA MET A 36 6.98 4.87 -18.75
C MET A 36 6.98 4.77 -20.29
N GLY A 37 6.76 5.91 -20.97
CA GLY A 37 6.77 6.02 -22.44
C GLY A 37 5.40 5.78 -23.11
N GLU A 38 4.34 5.54 -22.35
CA GLU A 38 2.98 5.39 -22.87
C GLU A 38 2.04 6.37 -22.18
N ILE A 39 0.99 6.80 -22.90
CA ILE A 39 -0.11 7.56 -22.28
C ILE A 39 -1.14 6.59 -21.76
N ARG A 40 -1.38 6.62 -20.45
CA ARG A 40 -2.34 5.75 -19.77
C ARG A 40 -3.38 6.56 -18.99
N GLN A 41 -4.58 6.00 -18.85
CA GLN A 41 -5.58 6.48 -17.90
C GLN A 41 -5.16 5.97 -16.49
N MET A 42 -4.64 6.85 -15.66
CA MET A 42 -4.13 6.49 -14.34
C MET A 42 -5.14 6.73 -13.23
N VAL A 43 -5.98 7.75 -13.38
CA VAL A 43 -7.10 8.08 -12.48
C VAL A 43 -8.36 8.36 -13.32
N PRO A 44 -9.55 8.45 -12.72
CA PRO A 44 -10.78 8.73 -13.48
C PRO A 44 -10.70 10.04 -14.27
N PRO A 45 -11.34 10.12 -15.47
CA PRO A 45 -11.31 11.31 -16.31
C PRO A 45 -11.85 12.59 -15.66
N PHE A 46 -12.70 12.48 -14.62
CA PHE A 46 -13.21 13.64 -13.89
C PHE A 46 -12.16 14.29 -12.97
N MET A 47 -11.05 13.62 -12.70
CA MET A 47 -9.88 14.21 -12.05
C MET A 47 -9.06 14.98 -13.11
N VAL A 48 -9.60 16.12 -13.53
CA VAL A 48 -9.20 16.82 -14.76
C VAL A 48 -7.75 17.28 -14.75
N ASP A 49 -7.26 17.75 -13.60
CA ASP A 49 -5.89 18.23 -13.39
C ASP A 49 -4.93 17.12 -12.93
N GLY A 50 -5.44 15.91 -12.71
CA GLY A 50 -4.67 14.77 -12.22
C GLY A 50 -4.19 14.90 -10.77
N VAL A 51 -4.66 15.92 -10.05
CA VAL A 51 -4.40 16.09 -8.61
C VAL A 51 -5.25 15.11 -7.82
N ASN A 52 -4.63 14.41 -6.90
CA ASN A 52 -5.29 13.48 -5.98
C ASN A 52 -5.08 13.96 -4.54
N SER A 53 -5.81 15.04 -4.18
CA SER A 53 -5.64 15.69 -2.89
C SER A 53 -6.40 15.00 -1.75
N ALA A 54 -6.00 15.34 -0.51
CA ALA A 54 -6.65 14.87 0.70
C ALA A 54 -8.14 15.25 0.75
N GLU A 55 -8.53 16.44 0.28
CA GLU A 55 -9.90 16.93 0.28
C GLU A 55 -10.79 16.11 -0.67
N VAL A 56 -10.26 15.75 -1.85
CA VAL A 56 -10.96 14.89 -2.80
C VAL A 56 -11.14 13.50 -2.21
N PHE A 57 -10.11 12.97 -1.57
CA PHE A 57 -10.20 11.65 -0.95
C PHE A 57 -11.12 11.65 0.27
N LEU A 58 -11.07 12.66 1.13
CA LEU A 58 -12.00 12.82 2.26
C LEU A 58 -13.45 12.80 1.81
N SER A 59 -13.78 13.49 0.71
CA SER A 59 -15.14 13.47 0.15
C SER A 59 -15.58 12.04 -0.24
N ASN A 60 -14.66 11.25 -0.82
CA ASN A 60 -14.93 9.84 -1.13
C ASN A 60 -15.08 8.98 0.13
N MET A 61 -14.21 9.19 1.13
CA MET A 61 -14.26 8.48 2.41
C MET A 61 -15.56 8.76 3.15
N ASP A 62 -15.99 10.04 3.22
CA ASP A 62 -17.23 10.44 3.90
C ASP A 62 -18.45 9.84 3.21
N TYR A 63 -18.51 9.91 1.88
CA TYR A 63 -19.56 9.27 1.10
C TYR A 63 -19.61 7.76 1.31
N ALA A 64 -18.45 7.11 1.38
CA ALA A 64 -18.32 5.67 1.58
C ALA A 64 -18.35 5.25 3.06
N GLN A 65 -18.46 6.19 4.01
CA GLN A 65 -18.44 5.92 5.46
C GLN A 65 -17.15 5.22 5.93
N VAL A 66 -16.01 5.55 5.33
CA VAL A 66 -14.67 5.12 5.76
C VAL A 66 -14.10 6.12 6.75
N ALA A 67 -13.76 5.67 7.95
CA ALA A 67 -13.42 6.54 9.06
C ALA A 67 -12.00 7.10 8.95
N ALA A 68 -11.03 6.29 8.52
CA ALA A 68 -9.64 6.66 8.42
C ALA A 68 -8.95 5.90 7.29
N ALA A 69 -7.80 6.40 6.84
CA ALA A 69 -6.99 5.74 5.83
C ALA A 69 -5.49 5.83 6.13
N VAL A 70 -4.77 4.80 5.77
CA VAL A 70 -3.31 4.78 5.69
C VAL A 70 -2.89 5.27 4.30
N ILE A 71 -2.10 6.34 4.26
CA ILE A 71 -1.58 6.89 3.02
C ILE A 71 -0.18 6.36 2.80
N THR A 72 -0.05 5.51 1.80
CA THR A 72 1.23 4.97 1.35
C THR A 72 1.78 5.81 0.19
N GLN A 73 2.98 5.50 -0.27
CA GLN A 73 3.60 6.16 -1.40
C GLN A 73 4.19 5.13 -2.37
N GLU A 74 4.31 5.50 -3.63
CA GLU A 74 5.03 4.72 -4.63
C GLU A 74 5.91 5.66 -5.48
N PHE A 75 7.01 5.14 -6.02
CA PHE A 75 7.91 5.95 -6.86
C PHE A 75 7.21 6.56 -8.07
N ILE A 76 6.16 5.92 -8.57
CA ILE A 76 5.35 6.44 -9.68
C ILE A 76 4.55 7.69 -9.30
N ASP A 77 4.28 7.91 -8.02
CA ASP A 77 3.58 9.10 -7.53
C ASP A 77 4.56 10.26 -7.25
N GLY A 78 5.87 9.95 -7.22
CA GLY A 78 6.90 10.81 -6.67
C GLY A 78 6.88 10.83 -5.14
N ILE A 79 7.95 11.34 -4.53
CA ILE A 79 8.05 11.45 -3.08
C ILE A 79 7.22 12.65 -2.60
N GLN A 80 6.18 12.41 -1.82
CA GLN A 80 5.17 13.37 -1.36
C GLN A 80 5.30 13.71 0.14
N ASN A 81 6.45 13.47 0.76
CA ASN A 81 6.62 13.56 2.22
C ASN A 81 6.18 14.90 2.82
N ASP A 82 6.53 16.02 2.20
CA ASP A 82 6.19 17.35 2.74
C ASP A 82 4.66 17.56 2.68
N TYR A 83 4.03 17.24 1.55
CA TYR A 83 2.58 17.29 1.41
C TYR A 83 1.86 16.38 2.40
N LEU A 84 2.33 15.14 2.58
CA LEU A 84 1.72 14.20 3.52
C LEU A 84 1.91 14.61 4.99
N SER A 85 3.01 15.29 5.31
CA SER A 85 3.20 15.91 6.63
C SER A 85 2.17 17.00 6.92
N GLU A 86 1.83 17.82 5.91
CA GLU A 86 0.76 18.82 6.01
C GLU A 86 -0.61 18.15 6.17
N VAL A 87 -0.88 17.11 5.36
CA VAL A 87 -2.15 16.34 5.42
C VAL A 87 -2.39 15.78 6.81
N VAL A 88 -1.42 15.10 7.42
CA VAL A 88 -1.62 14.52 8.76
C VAL A 88 -1.75 15.59 9.84
N SER A 89 -1.12 16.74 9.66
CA SER A 89 -1.27 17.89 10.58
C SER A 89 -2.68 18.48 10.54
N HIS A 90 -3.29 18.56 9.34
CA HIS A 90 -4.65 19.09 9.19
C HIS A 90 -5.74 18.06 9.55
N TYR A 91 -5.49 16.79 9.30
CA TYR A 91 -6.47 15.71 9.45
C TYR A 91 -5.94 14.53 10.31
N PRO A 92 -5.48 14.77 11.55
CA PRO A 92 -4.73 13.78 12.36
C PRO A 92 -5.56 12.54 12.72
N ASN A 93 -6.90 12.64 12.70
CA ASN A 93 -7.81 11.53 13.01
C ASN A 93 -8.33 10.80 11.75
N ARG A 94 -7.95 11.27 10.57
CA ARG A 94 -8.42 10.74 9.31
C ARG A 94 -7.31 10.04 8.53
N PHE A 95 -6.07 10.50 8.67
CA PHE A 95 -4.95 9.95 7.92
C PHE A 95 -3.80 9.54 8.82
N PHE A 96 -3.28 8.34 8.54
CA PHE A 96 -1.98 7.88 8.98
C PHE A 96 -1.08 7.83 7.75
N VAL A 97 0.07 8.52 7.76
CA VAL A 97 0.90 8.68 6.57
C VAL A 97 2.22 7.93 6.70
N CYS A 98 2.64 7.28 5.61
CA CYS A 98 3.94 6.65 5.49
C CYS A 98 4.92 7.61 4.78
N GLY A 99 6.09 7.83 5.37
CA GLY A 99 7.20 8.49 4.67
C GLY A 99 7.85 7.56 3.66
N MET A 100 8.51 8.10 2.64
CA MET A 100 9.25 7.32 1.65
C MET A 100 10.60 7.97 1.36
N CYS A 101 11.63 7.14 1.16
CA CYS A 101 12.97 7.56 0.78
C CYS A 101 13.30 7.12 -0.64
N GLU A 102 14.33 7.73 -1.23
CA GLU A 102 14.88 7.29 -2.51
C GLU A 102 15.88 6.14 -2.27
N PHE A 103 15.36 4.95 -1.99
CA PHE A 103 16.15 3.75 -1.64
C PHE A 103 17.11 3.28 -2.72
N ARG A 104 16.98 3.77 -3.94
CA ARG A 104 17.84 3.43 -5.09
C ARG A 104 19.09 4.30 -5.16
N LYS A 105 19.25 5.27 -4.25
CA LYS A 105 20.36 6.22 -4.20
C LYS A 105 21.03 6.20 -2.84
N PRO A 106 22.34 6.50 -2.77
CA PRO A 106 23.03 6.70 -1.50
C PRO A 106 22.36 7.77 -0.63
N GLY A 107 22.40 7.61 0.70
CA GLY A 107 21.92 8.60 1.65
C GLY A 107 20.45 8.40 2.08
N PHE A 108 19.78 7.34 1.64
CA PHE A 108 18.41 7.06 2.06
C PHE A 108 18.29 6.80 3.58
N LEU A 109 19.35 6.28 4.22
CA LEU A 109 19.36 6.04 5.65
C LEU A 109 19.23 7.36 6.45
N GLU A 110 19.94 8.40 6.04
CA GLU A 110 19.81 9.73 6.67
C GLU A 110 18.43 10.33 6.37
N GLN A 111 17.91 10.20 5.16
CA GLN A 111 16.54 10.61 4.83
C GLN A 111 15.51 9.92 5.74
N ALA A 112 15.65 8.61 5.98
CA ALA A 112 14.77 7.87 6.87
C ALA A 112 14.85 8.39 8.32
N LYS A 113 16.06 8.65 8.82
CA LYS A 113 16.27 9.27 10.15
C LYS A 113 15.60 10.64 10.26
N GLU A 114 15.72 11.47 9.22
CA GLU A 114 15.07 12.77 9.17
C GLU A 114 13.54 12.67 9.18
N LEU A 115 12.96 11.74 8.40
CA LEU A 115 11.51 11.50 8.40
C LEU A 115 11.01 11.04 9.77
N ILE A 116 11.73 10.13 10.40
CA ILE A 116 11.41 9.68 11.77
C ILE A 116 11.49 10.83 12.76
N ALA A 117 12.51 11.69 12.66
CA ALA A 117 12.67 12.88 13.51
C ALA A 117 11.55 13.91 13.26
N LYS A 118 11.06 14.04 12.03
CA LYS A 118 9.89 14.86 11.67
C LYS A 118 8.56 14.27 12.19
N GLY A 119 8.56 13.07 12.74
CA GLY A 119 7.39 12.45 13.36
C GLY A 119 6.64 11.41 12.53
N PHE A 120 7.15 11.02 11.36
CA PHE A 120 6.59 9.91 10.62
C PHE A 120 6.63 8.62 11.44
N LYS A 121 5.51 7.90 11.49
CA LYS A 121 5.34 6.66 12.27
C LYS A 121 5.41 5.40 11.40
N ALA A 122 5.55 5.56 10.10
CA ALA A 122 5.78 4.48 9.16
C ALA A 122 6.68 4.94 8.00
N ILE A 123 7.46 4.00 7.48
CA ILE A 123 8.22 4.15 6.24
C ILE A 123 7.66 3.15 5.22
N LYS A 124 7.39 3.64 4.00
CA LYS A 124 6.96 2.82 2.86
C LYS A 124 8.15 2.47 1.99
N ILE A 125 8.26 1.18 1.62
CA ILE A 125 9.23 0.68 0.64
C ILE A 125 8.48 0.01 -0.51
N PRO A 126 8.43 0.60 -1.71
CA PRO A 126 8.00 -0.07 -2.93
C PRO A 126 9.10 -1.05 -3.40
N ALA A 127 9.22 -2.20 -2.72
CA ALA A 127 10.37 -3.10 -2.89
C ALA A 127 10.39 -3.78 -4.26
N GLN A 128 9.25 -3.94 -4.92
CA GLN A 128 9.19 -4.40 -6.31
C GLN A 128 9.98 -3.50 -7.27
N ARG A 129 10.14 -2.20 -6.95
CA ARG A 129 10.92 -1.23 -7.74
C ARG A 129 12.41 -1.27 -7.46
N LEU A 130 12.83 -2.04 -6.47
CA LEU A 130 14.24 -2.22 -6.13
C LEU A 130 14.89 -3.39 -6.88
N LEU A 131 14.11 -4.15 -7.67
CA LEU A 131 14.57 -5.25 -8.50
C LEU A 131 15.00 -4.76 -9.90
N LEU A 132 15.83 -3.72 -9.98
CA LEU A 132 16.29 -3.17 -11.26
C LEU A 132 17.25 -4.14 -11.96
N LYS A 133 17.25 -4.13 -13.31
CA LYS A 133 18.17 -4.95 -14.11
C LYS A 133 19.64 -4.68 -13.80
N GLU A 134 19.95 -3.40 -13.53
CA GLU A 134 21.27 -2.93 -13.14
C GLU A 134 21.16 -2.27 -11.76
N GLY A 135 21.76 -2.86 -10.74
CA GLY A 135 21.78 -2.26 -9.40
C GLY A 135 20.61 -2.65 -8.51
N ARG A 136 20.22 -3.94 -8.51
CA ARG A 136 19.26 -4.46 -7.51
C ARG A 136 19.67 -4.05 -6.11
N VAL A 137 18.74 -3.43 -5.38
CA VAL A 137 18.90 -3.15 -3.97
C VAL A 137 18.29 -4.30 -3.18
N MET A 138 19.13 -5.02 -2.43
CA MET A 138 18.68 -6.09 -1.55
C MET A 138 18.06 -5.47 -0.30
N LEU A 139 16.90 -5.98 0.14
CA LEU A 139 16.22 -5.50 1.35
C LEU A 139 17.02 -5.80 2.63
N ASN A 140 17.83 -6.83 2.62
CA ASN A 140 18.67 -7.26 3.74
C ASN A 140 20.14 -6.76 3.64
N ASN A 141 20.41 -5.73 2.82
CA ASN A 141 21.73 -5.13 2.83
C ASN A 141 21.99 -4.36 4.14
N GLU A 142 23.27 -4.10 4.43
CA GLU A 142 23.68 -3.50 5.71
C GLU A 142 22.99 -2.15 6.01
N GLU A 143 22.85 -1.27 5.01
CA GLU A 143 22.25 0.05 5.19
C GLU A 143 20.73 -0.05 5.45
N MET A 144 20.04 -0.97 4.74
CA MET A 144 18.63 -1.28 5.00
C MET A 144 18.44 -1.87 6.40
N MET A 145 19.27 -2.81 6.82
CA MET A 145 19.19 -3.42 8.14
C MET A 145 19.41 -2.38 9.26
N GLN A 146 20.36 -1.46 9.09
CA GLN A 146 20.54 -0.34 10.04
C GLN A 146 19.27 0.52 10.14
N MET A 147 18.58 0.77 9.02
CA MET A 147 17.31 1.50 9.02
C MET A 147 16.22 0.72 9.77
N PHE A 148 16.08 -0.59 9.51
CA PHE A 148 15.06 -1.42 10.19
C PHE A 148 15.28 -1.51 11.70
N HIS A 149 16.51 -1.67 12.16
CA HIS A 149 16.84 -1.60 13.58
C HIS A 149 16.44 -0.23 14.19
N SER A 150 16.76 0.87 13.51
CA SER A 150 16.36 2.21 13.97
C SER A 150 14.83 2.39 14.00
N MET A 151 14.11 1.82 13.02
CA MET A 151 12.64 1.83 12.97
C MET A 151 12.05 1.01 14.15
N GLU A 152 12.60 -0.18 14.39
CA GLU A 152 12.17 -1.03 15.50
C GLU A 152 12.33 -0.35 16.85
N GLU A 153 13.52 0.21 17.12
CA GLU A 153 13.82 0.94 18.36
C GLU A 153 12.88 2.12 18.62
N ARG A 154 12.46 2.81 17.56
CA ARG A 154 11.59 3.98 17.62
C ARG A 154 10.10 3.66 17.43
N ASN A 155 9.73 2.37 17.34
CA ASN A 155 8.37 1.90 17.06
C ASN A 155 7.78 2.54 15.80
N VAL A 156 8.59 2.64 14.74
CA VAL A 156 8.17 3.06 13.39
C VAL A 156 7.85 1.82 12.57
N MET A 157 6.71 1.80 11.89
CA MET A 157 6.24 0.65 11.12
C MET A 157 6.89 0.60 9.73
N LEU A 158 7.01 -0.60 9.19
CA LEU A 158 7.34 -0.83 7.79
C LEU A 158 6.07 -1.15 6.99
N SER A 159 5.80 -0.39 5.94
CA SER A 159 4.86 -0.74 4.88
C SER A 159 5.67 -1.13 3.64
N ILE A 160 5.43 -2.30 3.07
CA ILE A 160 6.27 -2.82 2.00
C ILE A 160 5.45 -3.52 0.91
N ASP A 161 5.72 -3.18 -0.36
CA ASP A 161 5.16 -3.90 -1.51
C ASP A 161 6.25 -4.74 -2.15
N LEU A 162 6.04 -6.05 -2.15
CA LEU A 162 6.99 -7.00 -2.71
C LEU A 162 6.72 -7.22 -4.21
N ALA A 163 7.74 -7.66 -4.92
CA ALA A 163 7.58 -8.16 -6.29
C ALA A 163 6.72 -9.43 -6.32
N ASP A 164 6.14 -9.72 -7.49
CA ASP A 164 5.33 -10.91 -7.70
C ASP A 164 6.07 -12.19 -7.24
N GLY A 165 5.33 -13.07 -6.58
CA GLY A 165 5.83 -14.36 -6.13
C GLY A 165 6.73 -14.31 -4.90
N ALA A 166 7.70 -15.22 -4.81
CA ALA A 166 8.49 -15.46 -3.60
C ALA A 166 9.90 -14.82 -3.61
N THR A 167 10.24 -14.05 -4.65
CA THR A 167 11.63 -13.60 -4.88
C THR A 167 12.23 -12.84 -3.71
N GLN A 168 11.45 -11.97 -3.05
CA GLN A 168 11.90 -11.14 -1.93
C GLN A 168 11.50 -11.70 -0.55
N VAL A 169 10.77 -12.81 -0.51
CA VAL A 169 10.32 -13.43 0.75
C VAL A 169 11.52 -13.80 1.66
N PRO A 170 12.62 -14.42 1.17
CA PRO A 170 13.76 -14.73 2.02
C PRO A 170 14.41 -13.50 2.66
N GLU A 171 14.47 -12.38 1.93
CA GLU A 171 15.00 -11.11 2.46
C GLU A 171 14.12 -10.56 3.59
N VAL A 172 12.79 -10.66 3.44
CA VAL A 172 11.83 -10.22 4.47
C VAL A 172 11.87 -11.14 5.70
N GLU A 173 12.03 -12.46 5.50
CA GLU A 173 12.21 -13.41 6.60
C GLU A 173 13.45 -13.08 7.45
N GLU A 174 14.56 -12.70 6.82
CA GLU A 174 15.76 -12.25 7.53
C GLU A 174 15.50 -10.97 8.32
N ILE A 175 14.82 -9.98 7.73
CA ILE A 175 14.43 -8.74 8.42
C ILE A 175 13.55 -9.05 9.65
N ILE A 176 12.59 -9.98 9.53
CA ILE A 176 11.71 -10.37 10.63
C ILE A 176 12.50 -11.04 11.76
N GLN A 177 13.50 -11.87 11.42
CA GLN A 177 14.35 -12.55 12.40
C GLN A 177 15.25 -11.56 13.16
N GLU A 178 15.86 -10.61 12.45
CA GLU A 178 16.76 -9.61 13.03
C GLU A 178 16.01 -8.49 13.78
N CYS A 179 14.78 -8.16 13.34
CA CYS A 179 13.94 -7.10 13.90
C CYS A 179 12.55 -7.65 14.34
N PRO A 180 12.48 -8.54 15.35
CA PRO A 180 11.24 -9.28 15.69
C PRO A 180 10.12 -8.42 16.26
N ARG A 181 10.39 -7.17 16.66
CA ARG A 181 9.38 -6.20 17.13
C ARG A 181 8.99 -5.19 16.07
N LEU A 182 9.67 -5.15 14.93
CA LEU A 182 9.33 -4.28 13.81
C LEU A 182 7.95 -4.68 13.26
N LYS A 183 6.99 -3.79 13.34
CA LYS A 183 5.65 -4.03 12.76
C LYS A 183 5.72 -3.86 11.25
N ILE A 184 5.27 -4.86 10.52
CA ILE A 184 5.37 -4.92 9.07
C ILE A 184 3.97 -5.11 8.47
N ALA A 185 3.59 -4.27 7.51
CA ALA A 185 2.44 -4.46 6.65
C ALA A 185 2.93 -4.77 5.23
N VAL A 186 2.62 -5.98 4.74
CA VAL A 186 2.92 -6.41 3.37
C VAL A 186 1.73 -6.10 2.47
N GLY A 187 1.97 -5.34 1.41
CA GLY A 187 0.96 -4.81 0.52
C GLY A 187 0.46 -5.76 -0.57
N HIS A 188 -0.65 -5.33 -1.20
CA HIS A 188 -1.22 -5.92 -2.42
C HIS A 188 -1.57 -7.40 -2.35
N PHE A 189 -1.77 -7.95 -1.16
CA PHE A 189 -2.22 -9.34 -0.95
C PHE A 189 -1.37 -10.38 -1.71
N GLY A 190 -0.05 -10.13 -1.76
CA GLY A 190 0.89 -10.98 -2.50
C GLY A 190 0.64 -11.04 -4.01
N MET A 191 -0.12 -10.09 -4.59
CA MET A 191 -0.55 -10.12 -6.00
C MET A 191 -1.30 -11.42 -6.32
N VAL A 192 -2.38 -11.67 -5.62
CA VAL A 192 -3.13 -12.95 -5.51
C VAL A 192 -3.47 -13.67 -6.83
N THR A 193 -3.47 -12.98 -7.95
CA THR A 193 -3.66 -13.58 -9.29
C THR A 193 -2.35 -14.06 -9.92
N ARG A 194 -1.22 -13.89 -9.24
CA ARG A 194 0.11 -14.28 -9.70
C ARG A 194 0.56 -15.59 -9.05
N PRO A 195 1.48 -16.35 -9.70
CA PRO A 195 2.06 -17.54 -9.07
C PRO A 195 2.71 -17.22 -7.72
N ASP A 196 2.71 -18.19 -6.82
CA ASP A 196 3.40 -18.16 -5.52
C ASP A 196 2.98 -17.03 -4.56
N TRP A 197 1.83 -16.38 -4.79
CA TRP A 197 1.31 -15.30 -3.93
C TRP A 197 1.18 -15.72 -2.45
N LYS A 198 0.90 -17.00 -2.20
CA LYS A 198 0.74 -17.54 -0.84
C LYS A 198 2.04 -17.51 -0.02
N GLU A 199 3.19 -17.45 -0.67
CA GLU A 199 4.47 -17.33 0.04
C GLU A 199 4.56 -15.98 0.76
N GLN A 200 4.06 -14.90 0.14
CA GLN A 200 3.99 -13.59 0.81
C GLN A 200 2.95 -13.59 1.94
N ILE A 201 1.79 -14.25 1.76
CA ILE A 201 0.78 -14.37 2.83
C ILE A 201 1.36 -15.07 4.05
N ARG A 202 2.18 -16.13 3.86
CA ARG A 202 2.79 -16.89 4.96
C ARG A 202 3.71 -16.07 5.86
N LEU A 203 4.21 -14.93 5.41
CA LEU A 203 4.96 -13.99 6.25
C LEU A 203 4.13 -13.54 7.47
N ALA A 204 2.81 -13.46 7.35
CA ALA A 204 1.93 -13.09 8.45
C ALA A 204 1.76 -14.18 9.53
N ARG A 205 2.40 -15.35 9.40
CA ARG A 205 2.56 -16.30 10.51
C ARG A 205 3.43 -15.74 11.63
N HIS A 206 4.28 -14.78 11.32
CA HIS A 206 5.01 -14.02 12.32
C HIS A 206 4.08 -13.03 13.03
N PRO A 207 4.19 -12.88 14.37
CA PRO A 207 3.23 -12.10 15.15
C PRO A 207 3.23 -10.60 14.78
N ASN A 208 4.33 -10.08 14.31
CA ASN A 208 4.56 -8.67 13.95
C ASN A 208 4.25 -8.33 12.49
N VAL A 209 3.74 -9.29 11.70
CA VAL A 209 3.43 -9.09 10.28
C VAL A 209 1.93 -9.15 10.05
N MET A 210 1.43 -8.22 9.21
CA MET A 210 0.07 -8.14 8.69
C MET A 210 0.13 -8.10 7.16
N ILE A 211 -0.96 -8.50 6.51
CA ILE A 211 -1.13 -8.42 5.05
C ILE A 211 -2.27 -7.46 4.75
N GLU A 212 -2.05 -6.48 3.88
CA GLU A 212 -3.12 -5.62 3.41
C GLU A 212 -3.47 -5.90 1.94
N SER A 213 -4.73 -5.67 1.59
CA SER A 213 -5.29 -6.09 0.32
C SER A 213 -5.33 -4.98 -0.73
N GLY A 214 -4.41 -4.02 -0.67
CA GLY A 214 -4.38 -2.88 -1.59
C GLY A 214 -4.71 -3.27 -3.02
N GLY A 215 -5.86 -2.78 -3.51
CA GLY A 215 -6.27 -3.04 -4.88
C GLY A 215 -6.69 -4.46 -5.22
N ILE A 216 -7.08 -5.30 -4.27
CA ILE A 216 -7.52 -6.68 -4.58
C ILE A 216 -8.62 -6.70 -5.65
N THR A 217 -9.49 -5.69 -5.69
CA THR A 217 -10.56 -5.61 -6.68
C THR A 217 -10.05 -5.41 -8.11
N TRP A 218 -8.97 -4.66 -8.32
CA TRP A 218 -8.42 -4.49 -9.66
C TRP A 218 -7.65 -5.73 -10.15
N LEU A 219 -7.18 -6.59 -9.25
CA LEU A 219 -6.61 -7.90 -9.61
C LEU A 219 -7.68 -8.84 -10.18
N PHE A 220 -8.95 -8.60 -9.87
CA PHE A 220 -10.10 -9.37 -10.35
C PHE A 220 -11.01 -8.54 -11.27
N ASN A 221 -10.46 -7.55 -12.00
CA ASN A 221 -11.23 -6.72 -12.93
C ASN A 221 -11.94 -7.51 -14.05
N ASP A 222 -11.47 -8.72 -14.37
CA ASP A 222 -12.13 -9.62 -15.32
C ASP A 222 -13.43 -10.23 -14.75
N GLU A 223 -13.63 -10.10 -13.43
CA GLU A 223 -14.86 -10.51 -12.76
C GLU A 223 -15.79 -9.31 -12.62
N PHE A 224 -17.09 -9.56 -12.76
CA PHE A 224 -18.09 -8.56 -12.39
C PHE A 224 -18.27 -8.55 -10.85
N TYR A 225 -18.67 -7.37 -10.32
CA TYR A 225 -19.10 -7.28 -8.91
C TYR A 225 -20.08 -8.44 -8.57
N PRO A 226 -19.93 -9.16 -7.46
CA PRO A 226 -19.19 -8.83 -6.24
C PRO A 226 -17.81 -9.52 -6.08
N PHE A 227 -17.05 -9.74 -7.13
CA PHE A 227 -15.66 -10.23 -7.06
C PHE A 227 -15.50 -11.54 -6.26
N LYS A 228 -16.17 -12.60 -6.70
CA LYS A 228 -16.16 -13.90 -6.00
C LYS A 228 -14.77 -14.49 -5.84
N GLY A 229 -13.89 -14.28 -6.83
CA GLY A 229 -12.49 -14.70 -6.77
C GLY A 229 -11.74 -13.97 -5.66
N ALA A 230 -11.99 -12.67 -5.47
CA ALA A 230 -11.39 -11.91 -4.37
C ALA A 230 -11.85 -12.44 -3.00
N VAL A 231 -13.15 -12.71 -2.82
CA VAL A 231 -13.68 -13.30 -1.58
C VAL A 231 -13.06 -14.67 -1.31
N LYS A 232 -12.95 -15.51 -2.33
CA LYS A 232 -12.28 -16.82 -2.22
C LYS A 232 -10.82 -16.66 -1.81
N ALA A 233 -10.08 -15.73 -2.40
CA ALA A 233 -8.69 -15.47 -2.07
C ALA A 233 -8.52 -14.97 -0.62
N ILE A 234 -9.42 -14.10 -0.12
CA ILE A 234 -9.44 -13.66 1.28
C ILE A 234 -9.61 -14.87 2.21
N ARG A 235 -10.54 -15.77 1.91
CA ARG A 235 -10.73 -17.01 2.70
C ARG A 235 -9.51 -17.91 2.68
N GLU A 236 -8.93 -18.14 1.49
CA GLU A 236 -7.71 -18.95 1.37
C GLU A 236 -6.54 -18.38 2.16
N ALA A 237 -6.41 -17.05 2.20
CA ALA A 237 -5.40 -16.40 3.02
C ALA A 237 -5.71 -16.53 4.52
N ALA A 238 -6.97 -16.35 4.92
CA ALA A 238 -7.40 -16.53 6.31
C ALA A 238 -7.17 -17.96 6.81
N ASP A 239 -7.37 -18.97 5.95
CA ASP A 239 -7.06 -20.37 6.26
C ASP A 239 -5.55 -20.61 6.53
N LEU A 240 -4.68 -19.75 5.97
CA LEU A 240 -3.22 -19.86 6.15
C LEU A 240 -2.70 -19.16 7.39
N VAL A 241 -3.26 -17.99 7.74
CA VAL A 241 -2.68 -17.10 8.74
C VAL A 241 -3.66 -16.52 9.77
N GLY A 242 -4.96 -16.73 9.59
CA GLY A 242 -6.03 -16.12 10.39
C GLY A 242 -6.54 -14.81 9.78
N MET A 243 -7.85 -14.54 9.93
CA MET A 243 -8.46 -13.31 9.40
C MET A 243 -7.93 -12.05 10.12
N GLU A 244 -7.56 -12.17 11.37
CA GLU A 244 -6.98 -11.08 12.18
C GLU A 244 -5.61 -10.59 11.67
N LYS A 245 -5.01 -11.31 10.71
CA LYS A 245 -3.75 -10.95 10.05
C LYS A 245 -3.96 -10.22 8.73
N LEU A 246 -5.19 -10.09 8.29
CA LEU A 246 -5.55 -9.53 7.00
C LEU A 246 -6.25 -8.19 7.19
N MET A 247 -5.95 -7.22 6.33
CA MET A 247 -6.56 -5.88 6.34
C MET A 247 -7.06 -5.51 4.95
N TRP A 248 -8.18 -4.81 4.89
CA TRP A 248 -8.63 -4.21 3.66
C TRP A 248 -7.81 -2.96 3.33
N GLY A 249 -7.42 -2.83 2.06
CA GLY A 249 -6.85 -1.64 1.46
C GLY A 249 -7.46 -1.41 0.08
N SER A 250 -7.77 -0.18 -0.26
CA SER A 250 -8.45 0.15 -1.52
C SER A 250 -7.52 0.28 -2.72
N ASP A 251 -6.30 0.71 -2.50
CA ASP A 251 -5.40 1.23 -3.54
C ASP A 251 -6.04 2.43 -4.31
N TYR A 252 -6.74 3.30 -3.55
CA TYR A 252 -7.24 4.56 -4.09
C TYR A 252 -6.06 5.48 -4.51
N PRO A 253 -6.09 6.16 -5.67
CA PRO A 253 -7.22 6.31 -6.58
C PRO A 253 -7.25 5.28 -7.73
N ARG A 254 -6.32 4.34 -7.78
CA ARG A 254 -6.25 3.34 -8.84
C ARG A 254 -7.58 2.58 -8.99
N THR A 255 -8.10 2.10 -7.89
CA THR A 255 -9.35 1.33 -7.85
C THR A 255 -10.53 2.08 -8.46
N ILE A 256 -10.62 3.41 -8.26
CA ILE A 256 -11.74 4.17 -8.78
C ILE A 256 -11.70 4.45 -10.30
N THR A 257 -10.70 3.96 -11.00
CA THR A 257 -10.72 3.92 -12.47
C THR A 257 -11.70 2.90 -13.02
N ALA A 258 -12.05 1.88 -12.25
CA ALA A 258 -12.92 0.77 -12.68
C ALA A 258 -14.23 0.69 -11.90
N ILE A 259 -14.21 0.99 -10.59
CA ILE A 259 -15.37 0.89 -9.69
C ILE A 259 -15.45 2.13 -8.79
N THR A 260 -16.54 2.28 -8.02
CA THR A 260 -16.58 3.34 -6.99
C THR A 260 -15.74 2.96 -5.78
N TYR A 261 -15.27 3.96 -5.03
CA TYR A 261 -14.51 3.72 -3.80
C TYR A 261 -15.29 2.83 -2.81
N LYS A 262 -16.59 3.05 -2.66
CA LYS A 262 -17.44 2.22 -1.81
C LYS A 262 -17.48 0.75 -2.25
N MET A 263 -17.53 0.48 -3.55
CA MET A 263 -17.56 -0.90 -4.07
C MET A 263 -16.26 -1.67 -3.75
N SER A 264 -15.14 -0.99 -3.46
CA SER A 264 -13.87 -1.64 -3.15
C SER A 264 -13.87 -2.42 -1.84
N TYR A 265 -14.83 -2.15 -0.94
CA TYR A 265 -15.04 -2.93 0.28
C TYR A 265 -16.45 -3.52 0.41
N ASP A 266 -17.46 -2.94 -0.26
CA ASP A 266 -18.87 -3.32 -0.12
C ASP A 266 -19.11 -4.80 -0.54
N PHE A 267 -18.28 -5.34 -1.41
CA PHE A 267 -18.32 -6.76 -1.77
C PHE A 267 -18.00 -7.68 -0.57
N VAL A 268 -17.13 -7.24 0.35
CA VAL A 268 -16.82 -7.95 1.61
C VAL A 268 -18.05 -7.87 2.52
N VAL A 269 -18.59 -6.66 2.74
CA VAL A 269 -19.75 -6.44 3.59
C VAL A 269 -20.95 -7.29 3.14
N LYS A 270 -21.18 -7.38 1.84
CA LYS A 270 -22.32 -8.12 1.26
C LYS A 270 -22.07 -9.60 1.03
N SER A 271 -20.86 -10.06 1.24
CA SER A 271 -20.53 -11.47 1.07
C SER A 271 -21.26 -12.33 2.09
N SER A 272 -21.91 -13.40 1.62
CA SER A 272 -22.45 -14.47 2.47
C SER A 272 -21.41 -15.53 2.85
N GLU A 273 -20.21 -15.46 2.28
CA GLU A 273 -19.12 -16.40 2.49
C GLU A 273 -18.19 -16.00 3.63
N LEU A 274 -18.35 -14.78 4.16
CA LEU A 274 -17.62 -14.26 5.30
C LEU A 274 -18.59 -14.05 6.47
N THR A 275 -18.18 -14.46 7.66
CA THR A 275 -18.94 -14.19 8.89
C THR A 275 -18.88 -12.69 9.25
N GLU A 276 -19.77 -12.21 10.11
CA GLU A 276 -19.70 -10.81 10.59
C GLU A 276 -18.40 -10.53 11.35
N GLU A 277 -17.84 -11.54 12.03
CA GLU A 277 -16.54 -11.41 12.70
C GLU A 277 -15.40 -11.30 11.66
N ASP A 278 -15.42 -12.10 10.59
CA ASP A 278 -14.43 -11.98 9.51
C ASP A 278 -14.45 -10.58 8.89
N LYS A 279 -15.63 -10.05 8.62
CA LYS A 279 -15.81 -8.70 8.06
C LYS A 279 -15.27 -7.63 9.01
N ARG A 280 -15.57 -7.75 10.30
CA ARG A 280 -15.10 -6.84 11.34
C ARG A 280 -13.57 -6.84 11.49
N LEU A 281 -12.94 -8.02 11.35
CA LEU A 281 -11.50 -8.16 11.44
C LEU A 281 -10.78 -7.63 10.20
N PHE A 282 -11.39 -7.81 9.01
CA PHE A 282 -10.78 -7.46 7.74
C PHE A 282 -10.93 -5.97 7.39
N LEU A 283 -12.05 -5.32 7.77
CA LEU A 283 -12.41 -3.93 7.41
C LEU A 283 -12.03 -2.93 8.51
#